data_f739bd2a1682031873ce325ecb006f78
#
_entry.id   f739bd2a1682031873ce325ecb006f78
#
_cell.length_a   1.000
_cell.length_b   1.000
_cell.length_c   1.000
_cell.angle_alpha   90.00
_cell.angle_beta   90.00
_cell.angle_gamma   90.00
#
_symmetry.space_group_name_H-M   'P 1'
#
loop_
_entity.id
_entity.type
_entity.pdbx_description
1 polymer ?
#
loop_
_entity_poly.entity_id
_entity_poly.type
_entity_poly.pdbx_seq_one_letter_code
_entity_poly.pdbx_strand_id
1 'polypeptide(L)'
;MALFTIQNEFRYDIVRKIFEGGMGIVYEAEQHGAREFVKRIAIKVVRQNYTDQKSFIDNFIGEAKLVADLIHTNIVQTYHLGEANGVYFIAMELIRGVNLEQFCQQLTDKKKQLPKELAVFIVSRVARGLAYAHAKTDKDGKPLGIVHRDVSLKNIMIAFEGDVKLTDFGIAKARGFLTDQEGEVVAGKADFMSPEQADFQITDKRSDLFSSGVVLAHLLLGRNIFKGPTAEESRQRILTLPIPDFRSLDSRVDDRLNEILHACLSRDLTKRYPDSDKLLYDLEHYIYHTGYGPTNETLGKYIRNLFGQNIPAASMREDARGSTQMIEHTVRVNNKS
;
A
#
# COMPACT_ATOMS: atom_id res chain seq x y z
N MET A 1 -18.97 20.88 -6.96
CA MET A 1 -18.83 20.96 -8.42
C MET A 1 -17.75 19.97 -8.83
N ALA A 2 -17.97 19.13 -9.84
CA ALA A 2 -16.97 18.18 -10.31
C ALA A 2 -15.80 18.94 -10.96
N LEU A 3 -14.55 18.46 -10.76
CA LEU A 3 -13.38 18.98 -11.45
C LEU A 3 -13.46 18.67 -12.94
N PHE A 4 -13.80 17.43 -13.28
CA PHE A 4 -14.05 16.93 -14.64
C PHE A 4 -14.85 15.63 -14.55
N THR A 5 -15.29 15.11 -15.70
CA THR A 5 -16.07 13.86 -15.80
C THR A 5 -15.32 12.87 -16.68
N ILE A 6 -15.28 11.61 -16.26
CA ILE A 6 -14.84 10.47 -17.07
C ILE A 6 -16.12 9.71 -17.51
N GLN A 7 -16.30 9.54 -18.81
CA GLN A 7 -17.41 8.76 -19.37
C GLN A 7 -16.86 7.49 -20.02
N ASN A 8 -17.33 6.36 -19.51
CA ASN A 8 -17.09 5.03 -20.07
C ASN A 8 -18.42 4.26 -19.98
N GLU A 9 -18.41 2.98 -19.60
CA GLU A 9 -19.63 2.21 -19.25
C GLU A 9 -20.42 2.89 -18.12
N PHE A 10 -19.70 3.58 -17.23
CA PHE A 10 -20.27 4.41 -16.16
C PHE A 10 -19.84 5.86 -16.33
N ARG A 11 -20.63 6.77 -15.77
CA ARG A 11 -20.23 8.16 -15.59
C ARG A 11 -19.56 8.33 -14.23
N TYR A 12 -18.37 8.96 -14.24
CA TYR A 12 -17.60 9.28 -13.04
C TYR A 12 -17.38 10.80 -12.97
N ASP A 13 -17.99 11.44 -11.99
CA ASP A 13 -17.73 12.85 -11.70
C ASP A 13 -16.59 12.97 -10.70
N ILE A 14 -15.46 13.52 -11.12
CA ILE A 14 -14.25 13.65 -10.30
C ILE A 14 -14.45 14.81 -9.33
N VAL A 15 -14.34 14.50 -8.03
CA VAL A 15 -14.62 15.45 -6.95
C VAL A 15 -13.35 16.19 -6.53
N ARG A 16 -12.28 15.44 -6.26
CA ARG A 16 -11.00 16.00 -5.83
C ARG A 16 -9.84 15.03 -6.05
N LYS A 17 -8.63 15.55 -6.12
CA LYS A 17 -7.40 14.76 -6.08
C LYS A 17 -7.13 14.29 -4.65
N ILE A 18 -6.83 13.00 -4.48
CA ILE A 18 -6.46 12.40 -3.20
C ILE A 18 -4.94 12.28 -3.10
N PHE A 19 -4.31 11.73 -4.14
CA PHE A 19 -2.89 11.42 -4.13
C PHE A 19 -2.31 11.54 -5.54
N GLU A 20 -1.04 11.93 -5.64
CA GLU A 20 -0.27 11.92 -6.87
C GLU A 20 1.04 11.18 -6.65
N GLY A 21 1.28 10.14 -7.45
CA GLY A 21 2.48 9.31 -7.41
C GLY A 21 3.18 9.23 -8.76
N GLY A 22 4.29 8.52 -8.83
CA GLY A 22 5.06 8.35 -10.06
C GLY A 22 4.26 7.77 -11.22
N MET A 23 3.44 6.76 -10.97
CA MET A 23 2.69 6.01 -12.01
C MET A 23 1.32 6.59 -12.33
N GLY A 24 0.73 7.40 -11.46
CA GLY A 24 -0.63 7.88 -11.66
C GLY A 24 -1.13 8.82 -10.59
N ILE A 25 -2.34 9.29 -10.79
CA ILE A 25 -3.05 10.20 -9.87
C ILE A 25 -4.30 9.48 -9.37
N VAL A 26 -4.53 9.54 -8.07
CA VAL A 26 -5.73 8.98 -7.44
C VAL A 26 -6.69 10.12 -7.12
N TYR A 27 -7.93 9.98 -7.57
CA TYR A 27 -9.02 10.91 -7.34
C TYR A 27 -10.14 10.28 -6.51
N GLU A 28 -10.84 11.09 -5.74
CA GLU A 28 -12.18 10.78 -5.26
C GLU A 28 -13.18 11.11 -6.36
N ALA A 29 -14.11 10.20 -6.64
CA ALA A 29 -15.10 10.34 -7.68
C ALA A 29 -16.48 9.89 -7.20
N GLU A 30 -17.51 10.40 -7.87
CA GLU A 30 -18.89 9.94 -7.80
C GLU A 30 -19.19 9.09 -9.03
N GLN A 31 -19.40 7.78 -8.81
CA GLN A 31 -19.90 6.88 -9.84
C GLN A 31 -21.42 6.97 -9.89
N HIS A 32 -21.95 7.29 -11.06
CA HIS A 32 -23.39 7.38 -11.29
C HIS A 32 -23.94 6.06 -11.84
N GLY A 33 -25.00 5.57 -11.23
CA GLY A 33 -25.75 4.40 -11.65
C GLY A 33 -27.18 4.74 -12.05
N ALA A 34 -28.03 3.72 -12.19
CA ALA A 34 -29.45 3.88 -12.54
C ALA A 34 -30.22 4.59 -11.41
N ARG A 35 -31.26 5.34 -11.77
CA ARG A 35 -32.20 5.99 -10.84
C ARG A 35 -31.52 6.87 -9.80
N GLU A 36 -30.58 7.73 -10.24
CA GLU A 36 -29.85 8.68 -9.38
C GLU A 36 -28.98 8.01 -8.30
N PHE A 37 -28.72 6.70 -8.41
CA PHE A 37 -27.78 6.03 -7.51
C PHE A 37 -26.39 6.62 -7.70
N VAL A 38 -25.77 7.09 -6.59
CA VAL A 38 -24.42 7.64 -6.58
C VAL A 38 -23.58 6.92 -5.54
N LYS A 39 -22.42 6.43 -5.97
CA LYS A 39 -21.43 5.78 -5.09
C LYS A 39 -20.13 6.57 -5.10
N ARG A 40 -19.59 6.88 -3.91
CA ARG A 40 -18.25 7.43 -3.77
C ARG A 40 -17.22 6.32 -3.95
N ILE A 41 -16.25 6.55 -4.83
CA ILE A 41 -15.16 5.61 -5.15
C ILE A 41 -13.84 6.36 -5.28
N ALA A 42 -12.74 5.61 -5.33
CA ALA A 42 -11.45 6.12 -5.77
C ALA A 42 -11.20 5.72 -7.23
N ILE A 43 -10.59 6.64 -8.00
CA ILE A 43 -10.17 6.36 -9.38
C ILE A 43 -8.67 6.67 -9.48
N LYS A 44 -7.89 5.65 -9.84
CA LYS A 44 -6.46 5.78 -10.16
C LYS A 44 -6.30 5.92 -11.66
N VAL A 45 -5.84 7.08 -12.11
CA VAL A 45 -5.62 7.40 -13.52
C VAL A 45 -4.14 7.27 -13.83
N VAL A 46 -3.79 6.57 -14.92
CA VAL A 46 -2.42 6.48 -15.42
C VAL A 46 -1.98 7.83 -15.97
N ARG A 47 -0.74 8.24 -15.70
CA ARG A 47 -0.18 9.47 -16.28
C ARG A 47 0.03 9.31 -17.78
N GLN A 48 -0.23 10.39 -18.53
CA GLN A 48 -0.15 10.43 -19.99
C GLN A 48 1.24 10.07 -20.54
N ASN A 49 2.32 10.42 -19.84
CA ASN A 49 3.70 10.06 -20.24
C ASN A 49 3.95 8.54 -20.34
N TYR A 50 3.09 7.72 -19.73
CA TYR A 50 3.18 6.26 -19.77
C TYR A 50 2.18 5.62 -20.73
N THR A 51 1.18 6.37 -21.24
CA THR A 51 0.17 5.83 -22.16
C THR A 51 0.76 5.45 -23.53
N ASP A 52 1.84 6.09 -23.94
CA ASP A 52 2.56 5.78 -25.18
C ASP A 52 3.51 4.56 -25.04
N GLN A 53 3.74 4.08 -23.82
CA GLN A 53 4.58 2.91 -23.55
C GLN A 53 3.72 1.66 -23.44
N LYS A 54 3.58 0.93 -24.55
CA LYS A 54 2.76 -0.28 -24.64
C LYS A 54 3.09 -1.29 -23.53
N SER A 55 4.36 -1.51 -23.22
CA SER A 55 4.79 -2.42 -22.17
C SER A 55 4.33 -2.00 -20.76
N PHE A 56 4.27 -0.70 -20.49
CA PHE A 56 3.75 -0.17 -19.23
C PHE A 56 2.24 -0.41 -19.11
N ILE A 57 1.50 -0.12 -20.18
CA ILE A 57 0.04 -0.33 -20.23
C ILE A 57 -0.31 -1.82 -20.10
N ASP A 58 0.38 -2.71 -20.82
CA ASP A 58 0.17 -4.15 -20.72
C ASP A 58 0.40 -4.67 -19.29
N ASN A 59 1.41 -4.15 -18.59
CA ASN A 59 1.66 -4.47 -17.19
C ASN A 59 0.59 -3.91 -16.25
N PHE A 60 0.17 -2.65 -16.46
CA PHE A 60 -0.91 -2.02 -15.67
C PHE A 60 -2.23 -2.78 -15.82
N ILE A 61 -2.59 -3.17 -17.05
CA ILE A 61 -3.77 -4.00 -17.33
C ILE A 61 -3.61 -5.40 -16.70
N GLY A 62 -2.44 -6.00 -16.81
CA GLY A 62 -2.12 -7.29 -16.18
C GLY A 62 -2.26 -7.24 -14.66
N GLU A 63 -1.76 -6.16 -14.03
CA GLU A 63 -1.93 -5.89 -12.60
C GLU A 63 -3.40 -5.79 -12.21
N ALA A 64 -4.15 -4.94 -12.92
CA ALA A 64 -5.56 -4.75 -12.64
C ALA A 64 -6.36 -6.06 -12.74
N LYS A 65 -6.07 -6.90 -13.74
CA LYS A 65 -6.73 -8.21 -13.93
C LYS A 65 -6.43 -9.18 -12.79
N LEU A 66 -5.17 -9.23 -12.31
CA LEU A 66 -4.79 -10.15 -11.22
C LEU A 66 -5.41 -9.73 -9.88
N VAL A 67 -5.53 -8.43 -9.61
CA VAL A 67 -6.11 -7.94 -8.35
C VAL A 67 -7.63 -7.79 -8.40
N ALA A 68 -8.25 -7.79 -9.57
CA ALA A 68 -9.71 -7.68 -9.71
C ALA A 68 -10.46 -8.78 -8.94
N ASP A 69 -9.89 -9.99 -8.90
CA ASP A 69 -10.46 -11.14 -8.20
C ASP A 69 -10.05 -11.27 -6.73
N LEU A 70 -9.26 -10.32 -6.21
CA LEU A 70 -8.89 -10.28 -4.80
C LEU A 70 -9.98 -9.58 -3.98
N ILE A 71 -10.93 -10.37 -3.47
CA ILE A 71 -12.03 -9.89 -2.62
C ILE A 71 -11.73 -10.28 -1.17
N HIS A 72 -11.22 -9.34 -0.40
CA HIS A 72 -10.82 -9.58 0.99
C HIS A 72 -10.90 -8.30 1.83
N THR A 73 -11.27 -8.42 3.11
CA THR A 73 -11.45 -7.28 4.01
C THR A 73 -10.19 -6.42 4.19
N ASN A 74 -9.00 -7.03 4.09
CA ASN A 74 -7.72 -6.35 4.25
C ASN A 74 -7.03 -6.02 2.92
N ILE A 75 -7.77 -6.02 1.80
CA ILE A 75 -7.29 -5.59 0.48
C ILE A 75 -8.27 -4.56 -0.07
N VAL A 76 -7.76 -3.49 -0.67
CA VAL A 76 -8.59 -2.50 -1.37
C VAL A 76 -9.24 -3.16 -2.58
N GLN A 77 -10.58 -3.15 -2.61
CA GLN A 77 -11.35 -3.79 -3.69
C GLN A 77 -11.21 -3.01 -4.99
N THR A 78 -10.76 -3.67 -6.05
CA THR A 78 -10.85 -3.16 -7.43
C THR A 78 -12.25 -3.46 -7.98
N TYR A 79 -12.92 -2.45 -8.55
CA TYR A 79 -14.25 -2.58 -9.12
C TYR A 79 -14.23 -2.72 -10.63
N HIS A 80 -13.40 -1.91 -11.30
CA HIS A 80 -13.41 -1.80 -12.75
C HIS A 80 -12.07 -1.28 -13.26
N LEU A 81 -11.60 -1.84 -14.38
CA LEU A 81 -10.54 -1.29 -15.21
C LEU A 81 -11.20 -0.70 -16.45
N GLY A 82 -11.00 0.59 -16.67
CA GLY A 82 -11.60 1.31 -17.79
C GLY A 82 -10.59 2.05 -18.64
N GLU A 83 -11.02 2.41 -19.82
CA GLU A 83 -10.32 3.31 -20.72
C GLU A 83 -11.29 4.39 -21.20
N ALA A 84 -10.84 5.63 -21.19
CA ALA A 84 -11.60 6.76 -21.72
C ALA A 84 -10.64 7.70 -22.45
N ASN A 85 -10.87 7.93 -23.75
CA ASN A 85 -10.06 8.81 -24.61
C ASN A 85 -8.55 8.47 -24.59
N GLY A 86 -8.20 7.18 -24.60
CA GLY A 86 -6.80 6.72 -24.54
C GLY A 86 -6.17 6.79 -23.14
N VAL A 87 -6.93 7.16 -22.11
CA VAL A 87 -6.46 7.22 -20.72
C VAL A 87 -7.01 6.02 -19.95
N TYR A 88 -6.11 5.19 -19.42
CA TYR A 88 -6.47 4.05 -18.60
C TYR A 88 -6.66 4.44 -17.14
N PHE A 89 -7.68 3.84 -16.50
CA PHE A 89 -7.97 4.08 -15.09
C PHE A 89 -8.48 2.82 -14.39
N ILE A 90 -8.25 2.76 -13.07
CA ILE A 90 -8.82 1.74 -12.18
C ILE A 90 -9.80 2.42 -11.23
N ALA A 91 -11.07 1.97 -11.26
CA ALA A 91 -12.06 2.30 -10.26
C ALA A 91 -11.98 1.31 -9.09
N MET A 92 -11.87 1.81 -7.86
CA MET A 92 -11.65 0.99 -6.67
C MET A 92 -12.34 1.57 -5.43
N GLU A 93 -12.33 0.81 -4.36
CA GLU A 93 -12.85 1.19 -3.06
C GLU A 93 -12.20 2.48 -2.56
N LEU A 94 -13.02 3.44 -2.14
CA LEU A 94 -12.56 4.66 -1.47
C LEU A 94 -12.41 4.39 0.02
N ILE A 95 -11.17 4.44 0.51
CA ILE A 95 -10.90 4.33 1.93
C ILE A 95 -10.97 5.71 2.57
N ARG A 96 -11.96 5.90 3.46
CA ARG A 96 -12.07 7.12 4.30
C ARG A 96 -11.12 7.00 5.48
N GLY A 97 -9.88 7.39 5.27
CA GLY A 97 -8.81 7.19 6.23
C GLY A 97 -7.51 7.83 5.77
N VAL A 98 -6.41 7.30 6.29
CA VAL A 98 -5.04 7.74 5.98
C VAL A 98 -4.17 6.53 5.67
N ASN A 99 -3.05 6.74 4.97
CA ASN A 99 -2.03 5.71 4.88
C ASN A 99 -1.14 5.71 6.13
N LEU A 100 -0.35 4.64 6.31
CA LEU A 100 0.52 4.53 7.49
C LEU A 100 1.61 5.61 7.53
N GLU A 101 2.05 6.17 6.39
CA GLU A 101 3.01 7.26 6.39
C GLU A 101 2.42 8.51 7.05
N GLN A 102 1.19 8.90 6.65
CA GLN A 102 0.45 10.00 7.26
C GLN A 102 0.13 9.74 8.74
N PHE A 103 -0.20 8.49 9.07
CA PHE A 103 -0.46 8.08 10.44
C PHE A 103 0.79 8.22 11.32
N CYS A 104 1.96 7.73 10.86
CA CYS A 104 3.23 7.86 11.58
C CYS A 104 3.67 9.31 11.71
N GLN A 105 3.46 10.12 10.65
CA GLN A 105 3.75 11.56 10.71
C GLN A 105 2.92 12.24 11.81
N GLN A 106 1.62 11.94 11.89
CA GLN A 106 0.74 12.50 12.92
C GLN A 106 1.13 12.07 14.34
N LEU A 107 1.62 10.83 14.51
CA LEU A 107 2.19 10.37 15.78
C LEU A 107 3.41 11.20 16.19
N THR A 108 4.31 11.44 15.23
CA THR A 108 5.53 12.24 15.42
C THR A 108 5.18 13.68 15.78
N ASP A 109 4.27 14.32 15.04
CA ASP A 109 3.86 15.71 15.25
C ASP A 109 3.23 15.90 16.64
N LYS A 110 2.50 14.90 17.11
CA LYS A 110 1.87 14.90 18.45
C LYS A 110 2.78 14.32 19.54
N LYS A 111 4.00 13.94 19.23
CA LYS A 111 4.96 13.29 20.15
C LYS A 111 4.34 12.09 20.87
N LYS A 112 3.56 11.28 20.14
CA LYS A 112 2.92 10.07 20.66
C LYS A 112 3.60 8.82 20.13
N GLN A 113 3.67 7.80 20.97
CA GLN A 113 4.05 6.45 20.55
C GLN A 113 2.79 5.61 20.31
N LEU A 114 2.83 4.77 19.29
CA LEU A 114 1.77 3.80 19.04
C LEU A 114 1.85 2.68 20.09
N PRO A 115 0.76 2.29 20.76
CA PRO A 115 0.73 1.09 21.58
C PRO A 115 1.22 -0.13 20.79
N LYS A 116 2.09 -0.96 21.39
CA LYS A 116 2.71 -2.10 20.69
C LYS A 116 1.65 -3.10 20.17
N GLU A 117 0.58 -3.28 20.92
CA GLU A 117 -0.52 -4.17 20.54
C GLU A 117 -1.23 -3.68 19.28
N LEU A 118 -1.38 -2.36 19.09
CA LEU A 118 -1.95 -1.77 17.88
C LEU A 118 -0.96 -1.88 16.71
N ALA A 119 0.35 -1.77 16.93
CA ALA A 119 1.35 -1.98 15.89
C ALA A 119 1.29 -3.42 15.36
N VAL A 120 1.27 -4.41 16.27
CA VAL A 120 1.14 -5.83 15.92
C VAL A 120 -0.20 -6.11 15.26
N PHE A 121 -1.30 -5.52 15.75
CA PHE A 121 -2.63 -5.65 15.15
C PHE A 121 -2.64 -5.17 13.70
N ILE A 122 -2.11 -3.98 13.41
CA ILE A 122 -2.04 -3.43 12.05
C ILE A 122 -1.30 -4.41 11.13
N VAL A 123 -0.12 -4.89 11.53
CA VAL A 123 0.67 -5.81 10.70
C VAL A 123 0.02 -7.19 10.59
N SER A 124 -0.72 -7.66 11.60
CA SER A 124 -1.50 -8.90 11.48
C SER A 124 -2.60 -8.79 10.41
N ARG A 125 -3.23 -7.62 10.26
CA ARG A 125 -4.22 -7.39 9.19
C ARG A 125 -3.54 -7.35 7.81
N VAL A 126 -2.35 -6.77 7.71
CA VAL A 126 -1.51 -6.84 6.50
C VAL A 126 -1.17 -8.29 6.16
N ALA A 127 -0.66 -9.07 7.12
CA ALA A 127 -0.33 -10.48 6.93
C ALA A 127 -1.55 -11.31 6.48
N ARG A 128 -2.76 -11.00 7.00
CA ARG A 128 -4.01 -11.66 6.60
C ARG A 128 -4.38 -11.36 5.15
N GLY A 129 -4.23 -10.13 4.68
CA GLY A 129 -4.40 -9.76 3.27
C GLY A 129 -3.39 -10.45 2.36
N LEU A 130 -2.12 -10.50 2.79
CA LEU A 130 -1.06 -11.20 2.06
C LEU A 130 -1.30 -12.72 2.00
N ALA A 131 -1.70 -13.36 3.10
CA ALA A 131 -2.02 -14.79 3.13
C ALA A 131 -3.09 -15.15 2.11
N TYR A 132 -4.17 -14.35 2.04
CA TYR A 132 -5.22 -14.53 1.05
C TYR A 132 -4.69 -14.38 -0.38
N ALA A 133 -3.90 -13.33 -0.67
CA ALA A 133 -3.38 -13.10 -2.02
C ALA A 133 -2.35 -14.17 -2.44
N HIS A 134 -1.45 -14.57 -1.53
CA HIS A 134 -0.42 -15.58 -1.79
C HIS A 134 -1.01 -16.97 -2.04
N ALA A 135 -2.16 -17.29 -1.42
CA ALA A 135 -2.85 -18.58 -1.57
C ALA A 135 -3.78 -18.63 -2.80
N LYS A 136 -3.96 -17.51 -3.53
CA LYS A 136 -4.91 -17.45 -4.63
C LYS A 136 -4.51 -18.38 -5.77
N THR A 137 -5.51 -19.14 -6.26
CA THR A 137 -5.38 -20.06 -7.40
C THR A 137 -6.24 -19.61 -8.57
N ASP A 138 -5.92 -20.09 -9.75
CA ASP A 138 -6.78 -19.99 -10.92
C ASP A 138 -7.96 -21.01 -10.83
N LYS A 139 -8.81 -21.03 -11.87
CA LYS A 139 -9.97 -21.93 -11.97
C LYS A 139 -9.60 -23.42 -11.98
N ASP A 140 -8.37 -23.74 -12.33
CA ASP A 140 -7.85 -25.11 -12.40
C ASP A 140 -7.12 -25.53 -11.11
N GLY A 141 -7.11 -24.63 -10.09
CA GLY A 141 -6.46 -24.87 -8.79
C GLY A 141 -4.96 -24.60 -8.79
N LYS A 142 -4.39 -24.06 -9.88
CA LYS A 142 -2.97 -23.75 -9.96
C LYS A 142 -2.69 -22.41 -9.25
N PRO A 143 -1.66 -22.34 -8.40
CA PRO A 143 -1.28 -21.09 -7.73
C PRO A 143 -0.99 -19.95 -8.73
N LEU A 144 -1.61 -18.79 -8.52
CA LEU A 144 -1.37 -17.59 -9.35
C LEU A 144 -0.01 -16.93 -9.05
N GLY A 145 0.63 -17.29 -7.92
CA GLY A 145 1.93 -16.74 -7.55
C GLY A 145 1.91 -15.23 -7.30
N ILE A 146 0.79 -14.71 -6.81
CA ILE A 146 0.64 -13.28 -6.51
C ILE A 146 1.58 -12.93 -5.37
N VAL A 147 2.42 -11.91 -5.56
CA VAL A 147 3.31 -11.32 -4.56
C VAL A 147 3.12 -9.82 -4.63
N HIS A 148 2.98 -9.15 -3.48
CA HIS A 148 2.71 -7.70 -3.44
C HIS A 148 3.90 -6.86 -3.89
N ARG A 149 5.11 -7.19 -3.45
CA ARG A 149 6.41 -6.56 -3.79
C ARG A 149 6.57 -5.08 -3.45
N ASP A 150 5.57 -4.46 -2.83
CA ASP A 150 5.60 -3.04 -2.44
C ASP A 150 4.90 -2.79 -1.10
N VAL A 151 5.03 -3.72 -0.16
CA VAL A 151 4.53 -3.52 1.20
C VAL A 151 5.31 -2.40 1.85
N SER A 152 4.64 -1.28 2.12
CA SER A 152 5.26 -0.07 2.67
C SER A 152 4.21 0.78 3.40
N LEU A 153 4.65 1.79 4.15
CA LEU A 153 3.73 2.69 4.86
C LEU A 153 2.73 3.40 3.92
N LYS A 154 3.12 3.65 2.67
CA LYS A 154 2.25 4.34 1.68
C LYS A 154 1.12 3.45 1.17
N ASN A 155 1.37 2.14 1.10
CA ASN A 155 0.47 1.16 0.51
C ASN A 155 -0.36 0.39 1.56
N ILE A 156 -0.34 0.84 2.82
CA ILE A 156 -1.20 0.33 3.89
C ILE A 156 -2.09 1.48 4.35
N MET A 157 -3.39 1.31 4.17
CA MET A 157 -4.41 2.29 4.56
C MET A 157 -5.05 1.89 5.89
N ILE A 158 -5.36 2.87 6.74
CA ILE A 158 -6.21 2.70 7.92
C ILE A 158 -7.45 3.57 7.74
N ALA A 159 -8.62 2.96 7.67
CA ALA A 159 -9.88 3.67 7.71
C ALA A 159 -10.13 4.28 9.09
N PHE A 160 -10.92 5.34 9.18
CA PHE A 160 -11.28 5.94 10.48
C PHE A 160 -12.15 5.02 11.34
N GLU A 161 -12.76 4.01 10.75
CA GLU A 161 -13.47 2.91 11.41
C GLU A 161 -12.52 1.87 12.01
N GLY A 162 -11.23 1.87 11.58
CA GLY A 162 -10.17 1.00 12.07
C GLY A 162 -9.86 -0.19 11.17
N ASP A 163 -10.45 -0.24 9.98
CA ASP A 163 -10.09 -1.24 8.98
C ASP A 163 -8.70 -0.97 8.42
N VAL A 164 -7.89 -2.02 8.30
CA VAL A 164 -6.55 -1.95 7.69
C VAL A 164 -6.59 -2.64 6.34
N LYS A 165 -6.17 -1.96 5.29
CA LYS A 165 -6.23 -2.46 3.92
C LYS A 165 -4.93 -2.23 3.16
N LEU A 166 -4.48 -3.27 2.46
CA LEU A 166 -3.41 -3.19 1.45
C LEU A 166 -3.95 -2.60 0.16
N THR A 167 -3.18 -1.72 -0.46
CA THR A 167 -3.45 -1.14 -1.78
C THR A 167 -2.20 -1.27 -2.67
N ASP A 168 -2.38 -1.09 -3.98
CA ASP A 168 -1.27 -1.03 -4.94
C ASP A 168 -0.36 -2.28 -4.92
N PHE A 169 -0.92 -3.45 -5.24
CA PHE A 169 -0.12 -4.65 -5.49
C PHE A 169 0.86 -4.38 -6.65
N GLY A 170 2.16 -4.39 -6.34
CA GLY A 170 3.24 -3.95 -7.23
C GLY A 170 3.59 -4.94 -8.34
N ILE A 171 2.62 -5.45 -9.08
CA ILE A 171 2.81 -6.47 -10.13
C ILE A 171 3.63 -5.91 -11.30
N ALA A 172 3.52 -4.61 -11.60
CA ALA A 172 4.33 -3.93 -12.59
C ALA A 172 5.85 -4.05 -12.31
N LYS A 173 6.25 -4.31 -11.06
CA LYS A 173 7.64 -4.52 -10.64
C LYS A 173 8.15 -5.94 -10.89
N ALA A 174 7.29 -6.89 -11.27
CA ALA A 174 7.64 -8.32 -11.35
C ALA A 174 8.56 -8.69 -12.52
N ARG A 175 8.72 -7.84 -13.53
CA ARG A 175 9.40 -8.16 -14.79
C ARG A 175 10.48 -7.16 -15.23
N GLY A 176 11.23 -6.59 -14.30
CA GLY A 176 12.41 -5.79 -14.66
C GLY A 176 12.22 -4.27 -14.74
N PHE A 177 11.06 -3.74 -14.32
CA PHE A 177 10.82 -2.30 -14.20
C PHE A 177 11.16 -1.72 -12.81
N LEU A 178 12.04 -2.40 -12.07
CA LEU A 178 12.61 -1.87 -10.80
C LEU A 178 13.60 -0.73 -11.04
N THR A 179 14.10 -0.63 -12.26
CA THR A 179 14.83 0.52 -12.73
C THR A 179 13.89 1.32 -13.62
N ASP A 180 13.72 2.63 -13.37
CA ASP A 180 13.31 3.53 -14.43
C ASP A 180 14.32 3.40 -15.58
N GLN A 181 14.00 3.96 -16.74
CA GLN A 181 14.85 3.82 -17.92
C GLN A 181 16.31 4.32 -17.73
N GLU A 182 16.63 4.88 -16.56
CA GLU A 182 17.94 5.43 -16.19
C GLU A 182 18.68 4.61 -15.11
N GLY A 183 18.09 3.49 -14.63
CA GLY A 183 18.75 2.62 -13.65
C GLY A 183 18.74 3.16 -12.21
N GLU A 184 18.00 4.23 -11.92
CA GLU A 184 17.91 4.80 -10.58
C GLU A 184 16.84 4.11 -9.74
N VAL A 185 17.22 3.67 -8.53
CA VAL A 185 16.28 3.19 -7.51
C VAL A 185 15.50 4.39 -6.99
N VAL A 186 14.19 4.42 -7.22
CA VAL A 186 13.34 5.56 -6.81
C VAL A 186 13.43 5.77 -5.31
N ALA A 187 13.88 6.94 -4.89
CA ALA A 187 14.01 7.32 -3.48
C ALA A 187 12.68 7.13 -2.71
N GLY A 188 12.74 6.54 -1.52
CA GLY A 188 11.60 6.23 -0.67
C GLY A 188 10.96 4.85 -0.89
N LYS A 189 11.20 4.18 -2.03
CA LYS A 189 10.81 2.78 -2.26
C LYS A 189 11.89 1.81 -1.74
N ALA A 190 13.15 2.21 -1.78
CA ALA A 190 14.28 1.41 -1.29
C ALA A 190 14.15 1.03 0.18
N ASP A 191 13.54 1.89 1.00
CA ASP A 191 13.54 1.77 2.46
C ASP A 191 12.78 0.54 3.01
N PHE A 192 11.90 -0.08 2.22
CA PHE A 192 11.06 -1.21 2.60
C PHE A 192 11.31 -2.47 1.76
N MET A 193 12.26 -2.44 0.84
CA MET A 193 12.61 -3.61 0.00
C MET A 193 13.11 -4.77 0.84
N SER A 194 12.89 -5.99 0.36
CA SER A 194 13.56 -7.17 0.88
C SER A 194 15.01 -7.24 0.37
N PRO A 195 15.90 -8.02 1.03
CA PRO A 195 17.28 -8.20 0.57
C PRO A 195 17.38 -8.69 -0.88
N GLU A 196 16.53 -9.65 -1.26
CA GLU A 196 16.48 -10.17 -2.63
C GLU A 196 16.02 -9.12 -3.65
N GLN A 197 15.10 -8.21 -3.27
CA GLN A 197 14.77 -7.06 -4.12
C GLN A 197 15.92 -6.06 -4.21
N ALA A 198 16.55 -5.77 -3.09
CA ALA A 198 17.70 -4.87 -3.02
C ALA A 198 18.91 -5.39 -3.83
N ASP A 199 19.03 -6.71 -3.97
CA ASP A 199 20.09 -7.38 -4.74
C ASP A 199 19.64 -7.82 -6.15
N PHE A 200 18.49 -7.32 -6.62
CA PHE A 200 17.94 -7.63 -7.96
C PHE A 200 17.74 -9.12 -8.25
N GLN A 201 17.54 -9.92 -7.21
CA GLN A 201 17.30 -11.35 -7.30
C GLN A 201 15.82 -11.67 -7.56
N ILE A 202 15.53 -12.93 -7.89
CA ILE A 202 14.16 -13.43 -8.03
C ILE A 202 13.47 -13.38 -6.66
N THR A 203 12.29 -12.78 -6.62
CA THR A 203 11.49 -12.60 -5.42
C THR A 203 10.31 -13.57 -5.35
N ASP A 204 10.02 -14.06 -4.15
CA ASP A 204 8.82 -14.83 -3.84
C ASP A 204 7.99 -14.14 -2.73
N LYS A 205 6.95 -14.83 -2.25
CA LYS A 205 6.04 -14.32 -1.21
C LYS A 205 6.76 -13.91 0.09
N ARG A 206 7.94 -14.45 0.38
CA ARG A 206 8.74 -14.12 1.58
C ARG A 206 9.34 -12.72 1.54
N SER A 207 9.42 -12.10 0.36
CA SER A 207 9.79 -10.67 0.23
C SER A 207 8.78 -9.77 0.94
N ASP A 208 7.47 -10.05 0.81
CA ASP A 208 6.43 -9.28 1.48
C ASP A 208 6.49 -9.43 3.01
N LEU A 209 6.97 -10.59 3.50
CA LEU A 209 7.11 -10.84 4.94
C LEU A 209 8.27 -10.04 5.54
N PHE A 210 9.38 -9.90 4.81
CA PHE A 210 10.46 -9.01 5.20
C PHE A 210 9.98 -7.56 5.28
N SER A 211 9.32 -7.07 4.24
CA SER A 211 8.77 -5.71 4.19
C SER A 211 7.74 -5.48 5.31
N SER A 212 6.93 -6.49 5.65
CA SER A 212 6.01 -6.44 6.80
C SER A 212 6.75 -6.32 8.13
N GLY A 213 7.89 -6.99 8.27
CA GLY A 213 8.80 -6.85 9.43
C GLY A 213 9.39 -5.44 9.53
N VAL A 214 9.78 -4.83 8.40
CA VAL A 214 10.24 -3.42 8.37
C VAL A 214 9.14 -2.47 8.80
N VAL A 215 7.90 -2.69 8.34
CA VAL A 215 6.73 -1.90 8.77
C VAL A 215 6.48 -2.05 10.27
N LEU A 216 6.52 -3.28 10.81
CA LEU A 216 6.34 -3.53 12.25
C LEU A 216 7.40 -2.83 13.08
N ALA A 217 8.68 -2.96 12.71
CA ALA A 217 9.79 -2.28 13.38
C ALA A 217 9.60 -0.75 13.34
N HIS A 218 9.18 -0.20 12.20
CA HIS A 218 8.90 1.23 12.06
C HIS A 218 7.77 1.69 12.99
N LEU A 219 6.66 0.96 13.06
CA LEU A 219 5.53 1.31 13.92
C LEU A 219 5.88 1.28 15.41
N LEU A 220 6.78 0.40 15.83
CA LEU A 220 7.27 0.32 17.20
C LEU A 220 8.26 1.44 17.52
N LEU A 221 9.28 1.63 16.67
CA LEU A 221 10.40 2.54 16.92
C LEU A 221 10.14 3.99 16.49
N GLY A 222 9.08 4.26 15.70
CA GLY A 222 8.82 5.55 15.07
C GLY A 222 9.82 5.91 13.95
N ARG A 223 10.66 4.98 13.53
CA ARG A 223 11.65 5.17 12.46
C ARG A 223 11.98 3.87 11.74
N ASN A 224 12.35 3.97 10.47
CA ASN A 224 12.86 2.82 9.72
C ASN A 224 14.36 2.65 10.00
N ILE A 225 14.75 1.44 10.43
CA ILE A 225 16.15 1.10 10.78
C ILE A 225 17.07 1.06 9.56
N PHE A 226 16.52 0.79 8.37
CA PHE A 226 17.28 0.69 7.13
C PHE A 226 17.36 2.01 6.35
N LYS A 227 16.56 3.02 6.72
CA LYS A 227 16.55 4.29 6.01
C LYS A 227 17.90 4.99 6.07
N GLY A 228 18.52 5.20 4.91
CA GLY A 228 19.72 6.00 4.71
C GLY A 228 19.39 7.39 4.16
N PRO A 229 20.41 8.27 4.05
CA PRO A 229 20.29 9.57 3.40
C PRO A 229 19.91 9.47 1.91
N THR A 230 20.36 8.41 1.25
CA THR A 230 20.08 8.12 -0.16
C THR A 230 19.39 6.76 -0.34
N ALA A 231 18.76 6.56 -1.50
CA ALA A 231 18.16 5.26 -1.85
C ALA A 231 19.22 4.14 -1.88
N GLU A 232 20.41 4.44 -2.39
CA GLU A 232 21.52 3.48 -2.44
C GLU A 232 22.01 3.11 -1.03
N GLU A 233 22.13 4.07 -0.13
CA GLU A 233 22.50 3.78 1.26
C GLU A 233 21.42 2.96 1.98
N SER A 234 20.15 3.23 1.75
CA SER A 234 19.05 2.40 2.26
C SER A 234 19.17 0.96 1.74
N ARG A 235 19.44 0.80 0.45
CA ARG A 235 19.67 -0.49 -0.20
C ARG A 235 20.85 -1.24 0.44
N GLN A 236 21.99 -0.56 0.64
CA GLN A 236 23.17 -1.15 1.28
C GLN A 236 22.87 -1.56 2.72
N ARG A 237 22.15 -0.75 3.48
CA ARG A 237 21.75 -1.09 4.86
C ARG A 237 20.86 -2.33 4.91
N ILE A 238 19.91 -2.48 3.98
CA ILE A 238 19.08 -3.69 3.88
C ILE A 238 19.95 -4.93 3.66
N LEU A 239 21.00 -4.83 2.83
CA LEU A 239 21.88 -5.95 2.51
C LEU A 239 22.86 -6.29 3.66
N THR A 240 23.35 -5.28 4.40
CA THR A 240 24.51 -5.47 5.25
C THR A 240 24.32 -5.12 6.73
N LEU A 241 23.39 -4.20 7.08
CA LEU A 241 23.23 -3.75 8.46
C LEU A 241 22.79 -4.91 9.37
N PRO A 242 23.48 -5.21 10.46
CA PRO A 242 23.04 -6.21 11.42
C PRO A 242 21.65 -5.90 11.95
N ILE A 243 20.79 -6.93 12.04
CA ILE A 243 19.46 -6.76 12.64
C ILE A 243 19.66 -6.58 14.15
N PRO A 244 19.20 -5.45 14.72
CA PRO A 244 19.45 -5.16 16.12
C PRO A 244 18.58 -6.01 17.04
N ASP A 245 18.98 -6.14 18.30
CA ASP A 245 18.08 -6.56 19.37
C ASP A 245 17.08 -5.42 19.65
N PHE A 246 15.83 -5.59 19.24
CA PHE A 246 14.80 -4.56 19.35
C PHE A 246 14.43 -4.24 20.80
N ARG A 247 14.68 -5.14 21.76
CA ARG A 247 14.47 -4.92 23.20
C ARG A 247 15.38 -3.82 23.73
N SER A 248 16.57 -3.68 23.16
CA SER A 248 17.52 -2.61 23.52
C SER A 248 17.11 -1.24 22.94
N LEU A 249 16.28 -1.22 21.89
CA LEU A 249 15.82 0.00 21.22
C LEU A 249 14.47 0.50 21.75
N ASP A 250 13.65 -0.41 22.25
CA ASP A 250 12.33 -0.11 22.80
C ASP A 250 11.98 -1.11 23.90
N SER A 251 11.91 -0.64 25.15
CA SER A 251 11.60 -1.47 26.33
C SER A 251 10.22 -2.12 26.30
N ARG A 252 9.34 -1.73 25.40
CA ARG A 252 8.02 -2.34 25.20
C ARG A 252 8.10 -3.65 24.40
N VAL A 253 9.20 -3.87 23.68
CA VAL A 253 9.45 -5.10 22.94
C VAL A 253 9.92 -6.17 23.90
N ASP A 254 9.13 -7.24 24.04
CA ASP A 254 9.49 -8.43 24.79
C ASP A 254 10.21 -9.48 23.93
N ASP A 255 10.63 -10.58 24.54
CA ASP A 255 11.38 -11.64 23.86
C ASP A 255 10.61 -12.18 22.65
N ARG A 256 9.30 -12.42 22.81
CA ARG A 256 8.48 -13.00 21.73
C ARG A 256 8.34 -12.06 20.55
N LEU A 257 8.11 -10.77 20.79
CA LEU A 257 8.02 -9.78 19.71
C LEU A 257 9.36 -9.58 19.01
N ASN A 258 10.46 -9.63 19.76
CA ASN A 258 11.82 -9.61 19.21
C ASN A 258 12.09 -10.82 18.30
N GLU A 259 11.69 -12.03 18.70
CA GLU A 259 11.78 -13.24 17.85
C GLU A 259 11.00 -13.08 16.54
N ILE A 260 9.76 -12.56 16.60
CA ILE A 260 8.92 -12.32 15.41
C ILE A 260 9.64 -11.35 14.46
N LEU A 261 10.17 -10.23 14.98
CA LEU A 261 10.90 -9.25 14.18
C LEU A 261 12.14 -9.85 13.53
N HIS A 262 12.94 -10.63 14.28
CA HIS A 262 14.12 -11.31 13.76
C HIS A 262 13.78 -12.34 12.68
N ALA A 263 12.69 -13.09 12.86
CA ALA A 263 12.23 -14.06 11.86
C ALA A 263 11.75 -13.35 10.58
N CYS A 264 11.02 -12.23 10.68
CA CYS A 264 10.64 -11.43 9.51
C CYS A 264 11.86 -10.88 8.77
N LEU A 265 12.80 -10.27 9.50
CA LEU A 265 13.94 -9.53 8.97
C LEU A 265 15.16 -10.40 8.64
N SER A 266 15.05 -11.72 8.75
CA SER A 266 16.12 -12.64 8.36
C SER A 266 16.44 -12.51 6.88
N ARG A 267 17.73 -12.32 6.54
CA ARG A 267 18.24 -12.37 5.16
C ARG A 267 18.30 -13.81 4.65
N ASP A 268 18.55 -14.75 5.55
CA ASP A 268 18.48 -16.16 5.27
C ASP A 268 17.01 -16.59 5.11
N LEU A 269 16.62 -16.92 3.88
CA LEU A 269 15.26 -17.34 3.54
C LEU A 269 14.81 -18.61 4.28
N THR A 270 15.75 -19.43 4.75
CA THR A 270 15.41 -20.66 5.51
C THR A 270 15.03 -20.36 6.96
N LYS A 271 15.46 -19.19 7.49
CA LYS A 271 15.18 -18.70 8.83
C LYS A 271 14.04 -17.67 8.85
N ARG A 272 13.70 -17.09 7.68
CA ARG A 272 12.56 -16.20 7.55
C ARG A 272 11.27 -17.00 7.63
N TYR A 273 10.15 -16.35 7.96
CA TYR A 273 8.83 -16.99 7.88
C TYR A 273 8.62 -17.63 6.49
N PRO A 274 8.14 -18.89 6.43
CA PRO A 274 7.96 -19.60 5.15
C PRO A 274 6.79 -19.05 4.34
N ASP A 275 5.77 -18.51 5.03
CA ASP A 275 4.55 -17.97 4.43
C ASP A 275 3.85 -16.99 5.37
N SER A 276 2.82 -16.33 4.82
CA SER A 276 2.05 -15.33 5.54
C SER A 276 1.13 -15.92 6.61
N ASP A 277 0.69 -17.18 6.45
CA ASP A 277 -0.16 -17.85 7.44
C ASP A 277 0.58 -18.07 8.75
N LYS A 278 1.86 -18.47 8.68
CA LYS A 278 2.69 -18.63 9.87
C LYS A 278 2.98 -17.31 10.56
N LEU A 279 3.29 -16.26 9.79
CA LEU A 279 3.46 -14.89 10.34
C LEU A 279 2.16 -14.41 10.99
N LEU A 280 1.03 -14.54 10.30
CA LEU A 280 -0.29 -14.16 10.81
C LEU A 280 -0.60 -14.86 12.12
N TYR A 281 -0.39 -16.20 12.18
CA TYR A 281 -0.61 -16.99 13.40
C TYR A 281 0.21 -16.44 14.57
N ASP A 282 1.52 -16.18 14.38
CA ASP A 282 2.38 -15.72 15.46
C ASP A 282 2.02 -14.31 15.93
N LEU A 283 1.64 -13.40 15.01
CA LEU A 283 1.18 -12.06 15.35
C LEU A 283 -0.16 -12.11 16.12
N GLU A 284 -1.12 -12.89 15.65
CA GLU A 284 -2.42 -13.02 16.33
C GLU A 284 -2.31 -13.74 17.66
N HIS A 285 -1.49 -14.79 17.75
CA HIS A 285 -1.20 -15.43 19.03
C HIS A 285 -0.59 -14.43 20.01
N TYR A 286 0.35 -13.59 19.56
CA TYR A 286 0.97 -12.58 20.41
C TYR A 286 -0.04 -11.62 21.05
N ILE A 287 -1.03 -11.14 20.29
CA ILE A 287 -2.00 -10.15 20.79
C ILE A 287 -3.25 -10.75 21.42
N TYR A 288 -3.56 -12.05 21.21
CA TYR A 288 -4.81 -12.67 21.69
C TYR A 288 -4.63 -13.85 22.65
N HIS A 289 -3.41 -14.31 22.92
CA HIS A 289 -3.17 -15.49 23.76
C HIS A 289 -3.71 -15.35 25.21
N THR A 290 -3.91 -14.12 25.68
CA THR A 290 -4.53 -13.83 26.99
C THR A 290 -6.06 -13.71 26.93
N GLY A 291 -6.68 -13.89 25.75
CA GLY A 291 -8.12 -13.84 25.52
C GLY A 291 -8.66 -12.52 25.00
N TYR A 292 -8.08 -11.39 25.37
CA TYR A 292 -8.48 -10.05 24.90
C TYR A 292 -7.34 -9.36 24.19
N GLY A 293 -7.67 -8.64 23.09
CA GLY A 293 -6.69 -7.90 22.32
C GLY A 293 -7.33 -6.77 21.50
N PRO A 294 -6.55 -6.04 20.71
CA PRO A 294 -7.04 -4.93 19.91
C PRO A 294 -8.01 -5.41 18.82
N THR A 295 -8.97 -4.53 18.49
CA THR A 295 -9.98 -4.74 17.45
C THR A 295 -9.97 -3.58 16.48
N ASN A 296 -10.70 -3.70 15.34
CA ASN A 296 -10.92 -2.57 14.43
C ASN A 296 -11.50 -1.37 15.18
N GLU A 297 -12.46 -1.60 16.10
CA GLU A 297 -13.04 -0.51 16.90
C GLU A 297 -11.98 0.19 17.77
N THR A 298 -11.09 -0.58 18.40
CA THR A 298 -10.00 -0.01 19.23
C THR A 298 -9.07 0.86 18.38
N LEU A 299 -8.67 0.35 17.19
CA LEU A 299 -7.84 1.11 16.26
C LEU A 299 -8.59 2.33 15.71
N GLY A 300 -9.88 2.19 15.36
CA GLY A 300 -10.73 3.29 14.92
C GLY A 300 -10.86 4.41 15.95
N LYS A 301 -11.07 4.06 17.23
CA LYS A 301 -11.06 5.04 18.33
C LYS A 301 -9.71 5.74 18.45
N TYR A 302 -8.62 4.98 18.35
CA TYR A 302 -7.27 5.52 18.44
C TYR A 302 -6.98 6.52 17.32
N ILE A 303 -7.25 6.17 16.06
CA ILE A 303 -6.98 7.03 14.90
C ILE A 303 -7.87 8.29 14.93
N ARG A 304 -9.16 8.18 15.24
CA ARG A 304 -10.04 9.34 15.37
C ARG A 304 -9.57 10.29 16.48
N ASN A 305 -9.12 9.77 17.61
CA ASN A 305 -8.54 10.59 18.69
C ASN A 305 -7.20 11.21 18.29
N LEU A 306 -6.41 10.53 17.48
CA LEU A 306 -5.13 11.03 16.99
C LEU A 306 -5.31 12.18 15.99
N PHE A 307 -6.26 12.08 15.08
CA PHE A 307 -6.51 13.10 14.06
C PHE A 307 -7.49 14.18 14.54
N GLY A 308 -8.37 13.89 15.52
CA GLY A 308 -9.38 14.81 16.05
C GLY A 308 -10.37 15.22 14.97
N GLN A 309 -10.81 16.50 15.01
CA GLN A 309 -11.70 17.07 13.98
C GLN A 309 -10.97 17.33 12.64
N ASN A 310 -9.64 17.29 12.63
CA ASN A 310 -8.81 17.39 11.44
C ASN A 310 -8.66 16.03 10.74
N ILE A 311 -9.79 15.44 10.33
CA ILE A 311 -9.77 14.40 9.31
C ILE A 311 -9.17 15.07 8.08
N PRO A 312 -8.00 14.66 7.57
CA PRO A 312 -7.42 15.30 6.41
C PRO A 312 -8.42 15.26 5.25
N ALA A 313 -9.01 16.36 4.91
CA ALA A 313 -9.32 16.59 3.52
C ALA A 313 -7.96 16.44 2.86
N ALA A 314 -7.81 15.41 1.98
CA ALA A 314 -6.52 15.06 1.39
C ALA A 314 -5.68 16.31 1.15
N SER A 315 -4.52 16.39 1.79
CA SER A 315 -3.70 17.59 1.79
C SER A 315 -3.41 17.99 0.36
N MET A 316 -4.09 19.01 -0.11
CA MET A 316 -3.76 19.68 -1.37
C MET A 316 -2.41 20.38 -1.14
N ARG A 317 -1.31 19.76 -1.55
CA ARG A 317 -0.12 20.54 -1.90
C ARG A 317 -0.40 21.17 -3.25
N GLU A 318 -0.42 22.49 -3.27
CA GLU A 318 -0.74 23.33 -4.44
C GLU A 318 0.26 23.24 -5.61
N ASP A 319 1.28 22.41 -5.54
CA ASP A 319 2.44 22.44 -6.45
C ASP A 319 2.27 21.69 -7.78
N ALA A 320 1.06 21.19 -8.12
CA ALA A 320 0.85 20.37 -9.32
C ALA A 320 -0.20 20.94 -10.28
N ARG A 321 -0.23 22.26 -10.49
CA ARG A 321 -1.18 22.88 -11.44
C ARG A 321 -0.97 22.48 -12.91
N GLY A 322 0.21 22.02 -13.28
CA GLY A 322 0.53 21.68 -14.68
C GLY A 322 -0.07 20.36 -15.16
N SER A 323 0.05 19.29 -14.41
CA SER A 323 -0.40 17.93 -14.84
C SER A 323 -1.92 17.76 -14.79
N THR A 324 -2.60 18.41 -13.85
CA THR A 324 -4.06 18.36 -13.75
C THR A 324 -4.72 19.07 -14.94
N GLN A 325 -4.14 20.18 -15.42
CA GLN A 325 -4.66 20.89 -16.59
C GLN A 325 -4.55 20.08 -17.89
N MET A 326 -3.50 19.26 -18.08
CA MET A 326 -3.36 18.41 -19.27
C MET A 326 -4.42 17.33 -19.33
N ILE A 327 -4.67 16.63 -18.21
CA ILE A 327 -5.73 15.59 -18.16
C ILE A 327 -7.11 16.20 -18.36
N GLU A 328 -7.39 17.35 -17.72
CA GLU A 328 -8.64 18.09 -17.90
C GLU A 328 -8.84 18.52 -19.36
N HIS A 329 -7.78 18.94 -20.06
CA HIS A 329 -7.86 19.35 -21.46
C HIS A 329 -8.14 18.15 -22.40
N THR A 330 -7.49 17.01 -22.17
CA THR A 330 -7.67 15.79 -22.98
C THR A 330 -9.09 15.20 -22.83
N VAL A 331 -9.66 15.26 -21.63
CA VAL A 331 -11.04 14.74 -21.39
C VAL A 331 -12.12 15.72 -21.87
N ARG A 332 -11.84 17.05 -21.90
CA ARG A 332 -12.83 18.09 -22.30
C ARG A 332 -12.91 18.33 -23.82
N VAL A 333 -11.82 18.13 -24.57
CA VAL A 333 -11.77 18.46 -26.01
C VAL A 333 -12.72 17.59 -26.85
N ASN A 334 -13.06 16.39 -26.41
CA ASN A 334 -13.91 15.48 -27.15
C ASN A 334 -15.41 15.54 -26.79
N ASN A 335 -15.84 16.45 -25.91
CA ASN A 335 -17.25 16.68 -25.61
C ASN A 335 -17.93 17.73 -26.58
N LYS A 336 -17.25 18.12 -27.67
CA LYS A 336 -17.74 19.10 -28.66
C LYS A 336 -17.88 18.55 -30.08
N SER A 337 -18.12 17.24 -30.22
CA SER A 337 -18.54 16.70 -31.55
C SER A 337 -19.80 15.89 -31.42
#